data_67fac533446821b6540af319ec61b03f
#
_entry.id   67fac533446821b6540af319ec61b03f
#
_cell.length_a   1.000
_cell.length_b   1.000
_cell.length_c   1.000
_cell.angle_alpha   90.00
_cell.angle_beta   90.00
_cell.angle_gamma   90.00
#
_symmetry.space_group_name_H-M   'P 1'
#
loop_
_entity.id
_entity.type
_entity.pdbx_description
1 polymer ?
#
loop_
_entity_poly.entity_id
_entity_poly.type
_entity_poly.pdbx_seq_one_letter_code
_entity_poly.pdbx_strand_id
1 'polypeptide(L)'
;MPETATNDAKRDRRQAVLDAALDLFAERGFNGTAVPEIAKRARVGAGTVYRYFESKEAIVNTLYRLHKQALTSGILAQLDPTLPAREQFRVYWQGMAAFARNHPKAFRFLELHHHGPYLDDESRALEQQVIAIARTTFEHLREQQIVKDVPAGVVMAIVHGAFVGMIKAKDDDYLDLTPHALDAAEQCVWEAVRR
;
A
#
# COMPACT_ATOMS: atom_id res chain seq x y z
N MET A 1 -19.06 -11.43 33.77
CA MET A 1 -18.70 -11.69 32.38
C MET A 1 -19.52 -10.93 31.31
N PRO A 2 -19.97 -9.65 31.53
CA PRO A 2 -20.59 -8.85 30.44
C PRO A 2 -19.62 -7.92 29.72
N GLU A 3 -18.44 -7.67 30.26
CA GLU A 3 -17.51 -6.63 29.77
C GLU A 3 -16.77 -7.05 28.47
N THR A 4 -16.45 -8.33 28.31
CA THR A 4 -15.81 -8.88 27.11
C THR A 4 -16.73 -8.82 25.89
N ALA A 5 -17.99 -9.19 26.01
CA ALA A 5 -18.95 -9.16 24.91
C ALA A 5 -19.24 -7.73 24.41
N THR A 6 -19.22 -6.74 25.28
CA THR A 6 -19.40 -5.31 24.91
C THR A 6 -18.18 -4.77 24.18
N ASN A 7 -16.98 -5.22 24.55
CA ASN A 7 -15.73 -4.79 23.90
C ASN A 7 -15.60 -5.43 22.51
N ASP A 8 -15.97 -6.70 22.35
CA ASP A 8 -15.98 -7.37 21.06
C ASP A 8 -16.97 -6.72 20.08
N ALA A 9 -18.21 -6.46 20.52
CA ALA A 9 -19.20 -5.75 19.70
C ALA A 9 -18.77 -4.32 19.31
N LYS A 10 -17.97 -3.63 20.15
CA LYS A 10 -17.41 -2.33 19.86
C LYS A 10 -16.30 -2.43 18.82
N ARG A 11 -15.43 -3.42 18.93
CA ARG A 11 -14.34 -3.73 17.98
C ARG A 11 -14.92 -4.09 16.61
N ASP A 12 -15.95 -4.95 16.57
CA ASP A 12 -16.59 -5.36 15.32
C ASP A 12 -17.22 -4.18 14.57
N ARG A 13 -17.87 -3.24 15.28
CA ARG A 13 -18.45 -2.05 14.64
C ARG A 13 -17.37 -1.09 14.10
N ARG A 14 -16.28 -0.91 14.83
CA ARG A 14 -15.15 -0.09 14.37
C ARG A 14 -14.53 -0.69 13.10
N GLN A 15 -14.36 -2.00 13.08
CA GLN A 15 -13.84 -2.72 11.92
C GLN A 15 -14.79 -2.60 10.72
N ALA A 16 -16.10 -2.79 10.93
CA ALA A 16 -17.09 -2.63 9.88
C ALA A 16 -17.06 -1.22 9.24
N VAL A 17 -16.80 -0.17 10.02
CA VAL A 17 -16.60 1.20 9.50
C VAL A 17 -15.34 1.30 8.65
N LEU A 18 -14.23 0.70 9.10
CA LEU A 18 -12.97 0.70 8.33
C LEU A 18 -13.11 -0.08 7.02
N ASP A 19 -13.74 -1.25 7.05
CA ASP A 19 -13.95 -2.06 5.85
C ASP A 19 -14.82 -1.33 4.82
N ALA A 20 -15.92 -0.72 5.28
CA ALA A 20 -16.81 0.09 4.43
C ALA A 20 -16.10 1.32 3.85
N ALA A 21 -15.25 1.98 4.64
CA ALA A 21 -14.48 3.12 4.20
C ALA A 21 -13.41 2.73 3.18
N LEU A 22 -12.70 1.62 3.41
CA LEU A 22 -11.72 1.10 2.46
C LEU A 22 -12.36 0.80 1.10
N ASP A 23 -13.55 0.17 1.09
CA ASP A 23 -14.29 -0.11 -0.14
C ASP A 23 -14.57 1.18 -0.92
N LEU A 24 -15.15 2.18 -0.25
CA LEU A 24 -15.54 3.43 -0.88
C LEU A 24 -14.32 4.27 -1.32
N PHE A 25 -13.28 4.34 -0.50
CA PHE A 25 -12.07 5.07 -0.87
C PHE A 25 -11.31 4.41 -2.03
N ALA A 26 -11.28 3.08 -2.10
CA ALA A 26 -10.68 2.35 -3.21
C ALA A 26 -11.47 2.56 -4.52
N GLU A 27 -12.80 2.67 -4.44
CA GLU A 27 -13.69 2.89 -5.59
C GLU A 27 -13.68 4.35 -6.09
N ARG A 28 -13.72 5.33 -5.19
CA ARG A 28 -14.08 6.73 -5.50
C ARG A 28 -13.09 7.76 -5.00
N GLY A 29 -12.07 7.34 -4.29
CA GLY A 29 -11.12 8.20 -3.61
C GLY A 29 -11.73 8.96 -2.41
N PHE A 30 -10.89 9.80 -1.80
CA PHE A 30 -11.27 10.58 -0.62
C PHE A 30 -12.41 11.56 -0.90
N ASN A 31 -12.30 12.36 -1.98
CA ASN A 31 -13.27 13.40 -2.30
C ASN A 31 -14.62 12.83 -2.76
N GLY A 32 -14.62 11.66 -3.40
CA GLY A 32 -15.81 10.95 -3.84
C GLY A 32 -16.56 10.17 -2.75
N THR A 33 -16.10 10.25 -1.49
CA THR A 33 -16.67 9.49 -0.38
C THR A 33 -17.11 10.40 0.75
N ALA A 34 -18.37 10.25 1.19
CA ALA A 34 -18.91 10.98 2.34
C ALA A 34 -19.12 10.06 3.55
N VAL A 35 -18.95 10.59 4.78
CA VAL A 35 -19.13 9.81 6.02
C VAL A 35 -20.52 9.15 6.14
N PRO A 36 -21.64 9.79 5.72
CA PRO A 36 -22.95 9.13 5.71
C PRO A 36 -23.00 7.88 4.81
N GLU A 37 -22.25 7.85 3.70
CA GLU A 37 -22.19 6.68 2.82
C GLU A 37 -21.38 5.56 3.45
N ILE A 38 -20.29 5.88 4.16
CA ILE A 38 -19.53 4.91 4.98
C ILE A 38 -20.44 4.30 6.04
N ALA A 39 -21.19 5.13 6.77
CA ALA A 39 -22.13 4.66 7.80
C ALA A 39 -23.19 3.71 7.21
N LYS A 40 -23.78 4.09 6.07
CA LYS A 40 -24.77 3.27 5.35
C LYS A 40 -24.17 1.92 4.92
N ARG A 41 -22.96 1.93 4.33
CA ARG A 41 -22.25 0.71 3.89
C ARG A 41 -21.87 -0.19 5.08
N ALA A 42 -21.45 0.39 6.20
CA ALA A 42 -21.12 -0.29 7.44
C ALA A 42 -22.36 -0.77 8.24
N ARG A 43 -23.56 -0.38 7.81
CA ARG A 43 -24.83 -0.65 8.51
C ARG A 43 -24.86 -0.11 9.94
N VAL A 44 -24.31 1.08 10.15
CA VAL A 44 -24.33 1.79 11.42
C VAL A 44 -24.91 3.20 11.26
N GLY A 45 -25.31 3.83 12.36
CA GLY A 45 -25.70 5.24 12.32
C GLY A 45 -24.49 6.16 12.14
N ALA A 46 -24.65 7.31 11.48
CA ALA A 46 -23.57 8.29 11.28
C ALA A 46 -22.93 8.72 12.62
N GLY A 47 -23.70 8.91 13.67
CA GLY A 47 -23.19 9.20 15.02
C GLY A 47 -22.30 8.09 15.59
N THR A 48 -22.49 6.84 15.13
CA THR A 48 -21.61 5.73 15.51
C THR A 48 -20.24 5.84 14.86
N VAL A 49 -20.15 6.33 13.60
CA VAL A 49 -18.88 6.58 12.93
C VAL A 49 -18.09 7.65 13.69
N TYR A 50 -18.71 8.79 14.00
CA TYR A 50 -18.07 9.89 14.74
C TYR A 50 -17.69 9.53 16.19
N ARG A 51 -18.26 8.49 16.77
CA ARG A 51 -17.83 7.96 18.07
C ARG A 51 -16.47 7.23 17.98
N TYR A 52 -16.09 6.69 16.80
CA TYR A 52 -14.84 5.98 16.60
C TYR A 52 -13.77 6.81 15.90
N PHE A 53 -14.18 7.76 15.06
CA PHE A 53 -13.31 8.57 14.23
C PHE A 53 -13.80 10.01 14.22
N GLU A 54 -12.97 10.95 14.63
CA GLU A 54 -13.32 12.38 14.73
C GLU A 54 -13.62 13.00 13.36
N SER A 55 -13.02 12.47 12.28
CA SER A 55 -13.18 12.99 10.92
C SER A 55 -12.99 11.90 9.87
N LYS A 56 -13.28 12.23 8.61
CA LYS A 56 -12.98 11.38 7.46
C LYS A 56 -11.47 11.18 7.27
N GLU A 57 -10.69 12.21 7.54
CA GLU A 57 -9.23 12.17 7.54
C GLU A 57 -8.68 11.17 8.57
N ALA A 58 -9.27 11.12 9.78
CA ALA A 58 -8.89 10.13 10.79
C ALA A 58 -9.13 8.69 10.32
N ILE A 59 -10.19 8.45 9.55
CA ILE A 59 -10.46 7.14 8.92
C ILE A 59 -9.39 6.83 7.87
N VAL A 60 -9.07 7.78 6.98
CA VAL A 60 -8.02 7.61 5.96
C VAL A 60 -6.68 7.30 6.61
N ASN A 61 -6.28 8.06 7.60
CA ASN A 61 -4.98 7.89 8.26
C ASN A 61 -4.88 6.53 8.97
N THR A 62 -5.97 6.10 9.62
CA THR A 62 -6.04 4.75 10.22
C THR A 62 -5.86 3.65 9.16
N LEU A 63 -6.56 3.73 8.04
CA LEU A 63 -6.44 2.78 6.94
C LEU A 63 -5.07 2.83 6.28
N TYR A 64 -4.53 4.03 6.07
CA TYR A 64 -3.21 4.22 5.49
C TYR A 64 -2.13 3.53 6.31
N ARG A 65 -2.07 3.79 7.62
CA ARG A 65 -1.09 3.15 8.50
C ARG A 65 -1.26 1.64 8.54
N LEU A 66 -2.50 1.16 8.69
CA LEU A 66 -2.79 -0.28 8.75
C LEU A 66 -2.27 -1.00 7.50
N HIS A 67 -2.62 -0.52 6.33
CA HIS A 67 -2.29 -1.20 5.09
C HIS A 67 -0.85 -0.94 4.62
N LYS A 68 -0.29 0.25 4.88
CA LYS A 68 1.11 0.55 4.58
C LYS A 68 2.05 -0.30 5.43
N GLN A 69 1.75 -0.46 6.73
CA GLN A 69 2.49 -1.36 7.61
C GLN A 69 2.37 -2.82 7.17
N ALA A 70 1.16 -3.29 6.82
CA ALA A 70 0.95 -4.65 6.35
C ALA A 70 1.74 -4.94 5.06
N LEU A 71 1.72 -4.03 4.08
CA LEU A 71 2.51 -4.15 2.86
C LEU A 71 4.01 -4.18 3.16
N THR A 72 4.50 -3.19 3.90
CA THR A 72 5.93 -3.03 4.16
C THR A 72 6.48 -4.17 5.01
N SER A 73 5.81 -4.52 6.11
CA SER A 73 6.26 -5.62 6.97
C SER A 73 6.17 -6.98 6.27
N GLY A 74 5.16 -7.19 5.41
CA GLY A 74 5.04 -8.42 4.61
C GLY A 74 6.20 -8.60 3.63
N ILE A 75 6.71 -7.52 3.04
CA ILE A 75 7.89 -7.55 2.17
C ILE A 75 9.16 -7.73 3.01
N LEU A 76 9.36 -6.92 4.05
CA LEU A 76 10.56 -6.95 4.88
C LEU A 76 10.76 -8.30 5.58
N ALA A 77 9.69 -8.97 5.98
CA ALA A 77 9.77 -10.29 6.61
C ALA A 77 10.33 -11.39 5.68
N GLN A 78 10.33 -11.16 4.37
CA GLN A 78 10.83 -12.09 3.37
C GLN A 78 12.21 -11.69 2.81
N LEU A 79 12.66 -10.45 3.09
CA LEU A 79 13.94 -9.95 2.65
C LEU A 79 15.07 -10.54 3.51
N ASP A 80 15.96 -11.25 2.87
CA ASP A 80 17.23 -11.67 3.44
C ASP A 80 18.36 -10.80 2.86
N PRO A 81 19.01 -9.95 3.67
CA PRO A 81 20.06 -9.06 3.20
C PRO A 81 21.34 -9.80 2.74
N THR A 82 21.46 -11.09 3.01
CA THR A 82 22.58 -11.91 2.56
C THR A 82 22.44 -12.43 1.13
N LEU A 83 21.21 -12.38 0.58
CA LEU A 83 20.95 -12.80 -0.79
C LEU A 83 21.53 -11.79 -1.80
N PRO A 84 21.88 -12.26 -3.01
CA PRO A 84 22.26 -11.39 -4.10
C PRO A 84 21.17 -10.32 -4.38
N ALA A 85 21.60 -9.12 -4.75
CA ALA A 85 20.68 -8.00 -5.03
C ALA A 85 19.56 -8.35 -6.02
N ARG A 86 19.87 -9.18 -7.03
CA ARG A 86 18.89 -9.69 -8.00
C ARG A 86 17.77 -10.48 -7.33
N GLU A 87 18.09 -11.28 -6.31
CA GLU A 87 17.09 -12.07 -5.57
C GLU A 87 16.31 -11.21 -4.58
N GLN A 88 16.98 -10.26 -3.91
CA GLN A 88 16.29 -9.28 -3.07
C GLN A 88 15.28 -8.45 -3.87
N PHE A 89 15.64 -8.03 -5.09
CA PHE A 89 14.72 -7.34 -6.00
C PHE A 89 13.50 -8.21 -6.36
N ARG A 90 13.72 -9.49 -6.64
CA ARG A 90 12.65 -10.45 -6.91
C ARG A 90 11.71 -10.60 -5.71
N VAL A 91 12.25 -10.71 -4.50
CA VAL A 91 11.45 -10.79 -3.26
C VAL A 91 10.57 -9.55 -3.11
N TYR A 92 11.14 -8.36 -3.32
CA TYR A 92 10.37 -7.11 -3.30
C TYR A 92 9.22 -7.14 -4.31
N TRP A 93 9.51 -7.49 -5.57
CA TRP A 93 8.52 -7.52 -6.65
C TRP A 93 7.39 -8.52 -6.39
N GLN A 94 7.75 -9.71 -5.94
CA GLN A 94 6.78 -10.75 -5.60
C GLN A 94 5.95 -10.37 -4.35
N GLY A 95 6.54 -9.68 -3.39
CA GLY A 95 5.84 -9.15 -2.23
C GLY A 95 4.77 -8.12 -2.62
N MET A 96 5.12 -7.19 -3.51
CA MET A 96 4.15 -6.25 -4.08
C MET A 96 3.01 -6.97 -4.82
N ALA A 97 3.35 -7.97 -5.65
CA ALA A 97 2.37 -8.76 -6.38
C ALA A 97 1.45 -9.58 -5.47
N ALA A 98 2.01 -10.18 -4.42
CA ALA A 98 1.24 -10.92 -3.42
C ALA A 98 0.28 -10.00 -2.66
N PHE A 99 0.72 -8.82 -2.24
CA PHE A 99 -0.14 -7.86 -1.58
C PHE A 99 -1.26 -7.35 -2.49
N ALA A 100 -0.95 -6.97 -3.73
CA ALA A 100 -1.95 -6.52 -4.70
C ALA A 100 -3.01 -7.60 -5.00
N ARG A 101 -2.60 -8.87 -5.07
CA ARG A 101 -3.50 -10.01 -5.29
C ARG A 101 -4.37 -10.32 -4.06
N ASN A 102 -3.77 -10.33 -2.87
CA ASN A 102 -4.45 -10.75 -1.63
C ASN A 102 -5.28 -9.61 -1.02
N HIS A 103 -4.90 -8.36 -1.27
CA HIS A 103 -5.52 -7.16 -0.71
C HIS A 103 -5.78 -6.10 -1.81
N PRO A 104 -6.54 -6.42 -2.88
CA PRO A 104 -6.66 -5.54 -4.05
C PRO A 104 -7.23 -4.16 -3.72
N LYS A 105 -8.21 -4.08 -2.80
CA LYS A 105 -8.78 -2.80 -2.35
C LYS A 105 -7.77 -1.95 -1.59
N ALA A 106 -6.99 -2.59 -0.70
CA ALA A 106 -5.95 -1.91 0.06
C ALA A 106 -4.83 -1.41 -0.86
N PHE A 107 -4.43 -2.20 -1.86
CA PHE A 107 -3.46 -1.78 -2.86
C PHE A 107 -3.97 -0.58 -3.66
N ARG A 108 -5.20 -0.63 -4.19
CA ARG A 108 -5.81 0.50 -4.89
C ARG A 108 -5.87 1.75 -4.02
N PHE A 109 -6.31 1.60 -2.78
CA PHE A 109 -6.37 2.69 -1.83
C PHE A 109 -4.99 3.32 -1.61
N LEU A 110 -3.94 2.51 -1.35
CA LEU A 110 -2.59 3.02 -1.06
C LEU A 110 -1.91 3.67 -2.28
N GLU A 111 -2.03 3.05 -3.45
CA GLU A 111 -1.10 3.30 -4.56
C GLU A 111 -1.78 3.97 -5.78
N LEU A 112 -3.12 3.90 -5.90
CA LEU A 112 -3.82 4.53 -7.02
C LEU A 112 -4.47 5.87 -6.65
N HIS A 113 -4.49 6.24 -5.37
CA HIS A 113 -5.02 7.51 -4.89
C HIS A 113 -3.92 8.35 -4.23
N HIS A 114 -3.99 9.67 -4.43
CA HIS A 114 -3.03 10.60 -3.82
C HIS A 114 -3.50 11.00 -2.42
N HIS A 115 -2.83 10.49 -1.39
CA HIS A 115 -3.18 10.76 0.01
C HIS A 115 -2.44 11.93 0.65
N GLY A 116 -1.35 12.41 0.06
CA GLY A 116 -0.48 13.42 0.64
C GLY A 116 -1.18 14.59 1.35
N PRO A 117 -2.25 15.20 0.78
CA PRO A 117 -2.99 16.28 1.42
C PRO A 117 -3.71 15.91 2.71
N TYR A 118 -4.01 14.63 2.94
CA TYR A 118 -4.86 14.15 4.04
C TYR A 118 -4.08 13.43 5.12
N LEU A 119 -2.79 13.13 4.89
CA LEU A 119 -1.96 12.44 5.88
C LEU A 119 -1.67 13.34 7.08
N ASP A 120 -1.87 12.79 8.27
CA ASP A 120 -1.39 13.35 9.53
C ASP A 120 0.12 13.13 9.69
N ASP A 121 0.70 13.71 10.75
CA ASP A 121 2.15 13.65 10.96
C ASP A 121 2.65 12.22 11.19
N GLU A 122 1.85 11.37 11.85
CA GLU A 122 2.20 9.96 12.09
C GLU A 122 2.22 9.16 10.77
N SER A 123 1.23 9.37 9.92
CA SER A 123 1.17 8.72 8.61
C SER A 123 2.26 9.22 7.65
N ARG A 124 2.57 10.53 7.70
CA ARG A 124 3.71 11.10 6.95
C ARG A 124 5.05 10.54 7.43
N ALA A 125 5.22 10.40 8.74
CA ALA A 125 6.44 9.82 9.30
C ALA A 125 6.62 8.36 8.85
N LEU A 126 5.56 7.58 8.85
CA LEU A 126 5.58 6.20 8.32
C LEU A 126 5.97 6.16 6.83
N GLU A 127 5.38 7.03 6.01
CA GLU A 127 5.72 7.11 4.58
C GLU A 127 7.19 7.49 4.37
N GLN A 128 7.67 8.50 5.10
CA GLN A 128 9.08 8.93 5.04
C GLN A 128 10.03 7.81 5.48
N GLN A 129 9.67 7.02 6.49
CA GLN A 129 10.47 5.87 6.92
C GLN A 129 10.57 4.81 5.82
N VAL A 130 9.47 4.48 5.16
CA VAL A 130 9.47 3.51 4.04
C VAL A 130 10.34 4.02 2.88
N ILE A 131 10.18 5.28 2.52
CA ILE A 131 11.01 5.93 1.47
C ILE A 131 12.49 5.93 1.85
N ALA A 132 12.82 6.21 3.12
CA ALA A 132 14.21 6.22 3.59
C ALA A 132 14.85 4.83 3.49
N ILE A 133 14.14 3.77 3.88
CA ILE A 133 14.63 2.38 3.74
C ILE A 133 14.95 2.07 2.27
N ALA A 134 14.01 2.33 1.37
CA ALA A 134 14.22 2.09 -0.06
C ALA A 134 15.38 2.91 -0.63
N ARG A 135 15.47 4.19 -0.26
CA ARG A 135 16.57 5.07 -0.68
C ARG A 135 17.93 4.53 -0.23
N THR A 136 18.08 4.21 1.05
CA THR A 136 19.34 3.67 1.59
C THR A 136 19.73 2.37 0.88
N THR A 137 18.78 1.49 0.60
CA THR A 137 19.02 0.26 -0.15
C THR A 137 19.56 0.56 -1.55
N PHE A 138 18.93 1.45 -2.31
CA PHE A 138 19.39 1.77 -3.67
C PHE A 138 20.70 2.55 -3.69
N GLU A 139 20.98 3.43 -2.72
CA GLU A 139 22.25 4.11 -2.58
C GLU A 139 23.38 3.10 -2.34
N HIS A 140 23.17 2.11 -1.48
CA HIS A 140 24.12 1.03 -1.23
C HIS A 140 24.37 0.17 -2.49
N LEU A 141 23.33 -0.19 -3.22
CA LEU A 141 23.47 -0.93 -4.49
C LEU A 141 24.21 -0.12 -5.57
N ARG A 142 24.02 1.18 -5.59
CA ARG A 142 24.76 2.09 -6.48
C ARG A 142 26.25 2.16 -6.13
N GLU A 143 26.58 2.29 -4.84
CA GLU A 143 27.97 2.28 -4.36
C GLU A 143 28.68 0.96 -4.72
N GLN A 144 27.96 -0.16 -4.64
CA GLN A 144 28.47 -1.47 -5.07
C GLN A 144 28.49 -1.65 -6.61
N GLN A 145 28.09 -0.65 -7.37
CA GLN A 145 28.00 -0.70 -8.84
C GLN A 145 27.07 -1.80 -9.39
N ILE A 146 26.09 -2.21 -8.62
CA ILE A 146 25.08 -3.22 -9.02
C ILE A 146 23.98 -2.57 -9.85
N VAL A 147 23.58 -1.35 -9.49
CA VAL A 147 22.60 -0.55 -10.24
C VAL A 147 23.26 0.63 -10.92
N LYS A 148 22.56 1.21 -11.91
CA LYS A 148 23.02 2.39 -12.65
C LYS A 148 23.34 3.55 -11.71
N ASP A 149 24.34 4.35 -12.10
CA ASP A 149 24.76 5.55 -11.38
C ASP A 149 23.80 6.71 -11.66
N VAL A 150 22.63 6.62 -11.06
CA VAL A 150 21.55 7.64 -11.09
C VAL A 150 21.03 7.87 -9.67
N PRO A 151 20.40 9.01 -9.38
CA PRO A 151 19.80 9.24 -8.06
C PRO A 151 18.85 8.12 -7.64
N ALA A 152 18.91 7.67 -6.38
CA ALA A 152 18.07 6.60 -5.86
C ALA A 152 16.57 6.83 -6.12
N GLY A 153 16.11 8.08 -6.02
CA GLY A 153 14.72 8.44 -6.32
C GLY A 153 14.30 8.12 -7.76
N VAL A 154 15.22 8.17 -8.73
CA VAL A 154 14.93 7.77 -10.13
C VAL A 154 14.69 6.26 -10.22
N VAL A 155 15.56 5.46 -9.59
CA VAL A 155 15.40 4.00 -9.54
C VAL A 155 14.10 3.63 -8.85
N MET A 156 13.81 4.24 -7.70
CA MET A 156 12.56 4.03 -6.96
C MET A 156 11.33 4.35 -7.82
N ALA A 157 11.34 5.48 -8.53
CA ALA A 157 10.23 5.89 -9.38
C ALA A 157 10.02 4.91 -10.56
N ILE A 158 11.10 4.41 -11.17
CA ILE A 158 11.03 3.41 -12.25
C ILE A 158 10.44 2.10 -11.71
N VAL A 159 11.00 1.57 -10.63
CA VAL A 159 10.61 0.26 -10.07
C VAL A 159 9.17 0.28 -9.59
N HIS A 160 8.83 1.24 -8.73
CA HIS A 160 7.49 1.36 -8.17
C HIS A 160 6.46 1.76 -9.23
N GLY A 161 6.81 2.73 -10.09
CA GLY A 161 5.94 3.19 -11.17
C GLY A 161 5.62 2.12 -12.19
N ALA A 162 6.58 1.25 -12.54
CA ALA A 162 6.34 0.12 -13.42
C ALA A 162 5.31 -0.84 -12.83
N PHE A 163 5.44 -1.19 -11.53
CA PHE A 163 4.49 -2.08 -10.87
C PHE A 163 3.08 -1.48 -10.80
N VAL A 164 2.96 -0.21 -10.36
CA VAL A 164 1.67 0.50 -10.30
C VAL A 164 1.05 0.64 -11.70
N GLY A 165 1.88 0.90 -12.71
CA GLY A 165 1.45 0.95 -14.11
C GLY A 165 0.83 -0.35 -14.59
N MET A 166 1.39 -1.50 -14.22
CA MET A 166 0.83 -2.82 -14.57
C MET A 166 -0.53 -3.06 -13.92
N ILE A 167 -0.70 -2.66 -12.65
CA ILE A 167 -2.01 -2.78 -11.98
C ILE A 167 -3.05 -1.91 -12.67
N LYS A 168 -2.68 -0.68 -13.07
CA LYS A 168 -3.58 0.19 -13.85
C LYS A 168 -3.92 -0.43 -15.20
N ALA A 169 -2.92 -0.96 -15.91
CA ALA A 169 -3.12 -1.64 -17.20
C ALA A 169 -4.09 -2.82 -17.11
N LYS A 170 -4.02 -3.58 -16.00
CA LYS A 170 -4.97 -4.65 -15.71
C LYS A 170 -6.36 -4.09 -15.44
N ASP A 171 -6.46 -3.00 -14.66
CA ASP A 171 -7.74 -2.40 -14.31
C ASP A 171 -8.44 -1.75 -15.52
N ASP A 172 -7.66 -1.31 -16.50
CA ASP A 172 -8.10 -0.75 -17.78
C ASP A 172 -8.28 -1.81 -18.88
N ASP A 173 -8.26 -3.11 -18.53
CA ASP A 173 -8.54 -4.28 -19.38
C ASP A 173 -7.62 -4.45 -20.60
N TYR A 174 -6.39 -3.86 -20.62
CA TYR A 174 -5.45 -4.08 -21.72
C TYR A 174 -4.22 -4.92 -21.33
N LEU A 175 -4.15 -5.43 -20.09
CA LEU A 175 -3.12 -6.34 -19.62
C LEU A 175 -3.69 -7.43 -18.70
N ASP A 176 -3.48 -8.69 -19.08
CA ASP A 176 -3.71 -9.81 -18.17
C ASP A 176 -2.50 -9.99 -17.24
N LEU A 177 -2.68 -9.78 -15.94
CA LEU A 177 -1.65 -9.97 -14.91
C LEU A 177 -1.46 -11.46 -14.60
N THR A 178 -1.01 -12.21 -15.59
CA THR A 178 -0.60 -13.61 -15.41
C THR A 178 0.73 -13.69 -14.64
N PRO A 179 1.07 -14.84 -14.02
CA PRO A 179 2.40 -15.04 -13.44
C PRO A 179 3.52 -14.77 -14.46
N HIS A 180 3.36 -15.18 -15.70
CA HIS A 180 4.32 -14.93 -16.78
C HIS A 180 4.49 -13.42 -17.05
N ALA A 181 3.41 -12.65 -17.10
CA ALA A 181 3.48 -11.19 -17.30
C ALA A 181 4.19 -10.49 -16.13
N LEU A 182 3.95 -10.96 -14.90
CA LEU A 182 4.63 -10.44 -13.71
C LEU A 182 6.13 -10.73 -13.71
N ASP A 183 6.53 -11.95 -14.10
CA ASP A 183 7.93 -12.34 -14.18
C ASP A 183 8.65 -11.61 -15.33
N ALA A 184 8.01 -11.48 -16.48
CA ALA A 184 8.56 -10.74 -17.63
C ALA A 184 8.78 -9.25 -17.27
N ALA A 185 7.82 -8.62 -16.61
CA ALA A 185 7.95 -7.23 -16.20
C ALA A 185 9.03 -7.05 -15.12
N GLU A 186 9.11 -7.97 -14.17
CA GLU A 186 10.16 -7.99 -13.15
C GLU A 186 11.55 -8.00 -13.80
N GLN A 187 11.73 -8.88 -14.79
CA GLN A 187 12.97 -8.95 -15.53
C GLN A 187 13.26 -7.67 -16.32
N CYS A 188 12.28 -7.14 -17.05
CA CYS A 188 12.43 -5.87 -17.78
C CYS A 188 12.83 -4.71 -16.88
N VAL A 189 12.21 -4.58 -15.71
CA VAL A 189 12.51 -3.51 -14.76
C VAL A 189 13.88 -3.69 -14.14
N TRP A 190 14.27 -4.92 -13.79
CA TRP A 190 15.63 -5.20 -13.33
C TRP A 190 16.68 -4.81 -14.37
N GLU A 191 16.50 -5.22 -15.64
CA GLU A 191 17.39 -4.86 -16.74
C GLU A 191 17.46 -3.33 -16.97
N ALA A 192 16.36 -2.62 -16.74
CA ALA A 192 16.34 -1.17 -16.84
C ALA A 192 17.17 -0.47 -15.76
N VAL A 193 17.27 -1.04 -14.55
CA VAL A 193 17.95 -0.39 -13.41
C VAL A 193 19.33 -0.96 -13.09
N ARG A 194 19.62 -2.22 -13.44
CA ARG A 194 20.95 -2.81 -13.22
C ARG A 194 22.01 -2.14 -14.09
N ARG A 195 23.25 -2.17 -13.65
CA ARG A 195 24.43 -1.72 -14.41
C ARG A 195 24.86 -2.73 -15.44
#